data_abf2b67ce9fc3e2e6d1bdc81ffb938c1
#
_entry.id   abf2b67ce9fc3e2e6d1bdc81ffb938c1
#
_cell.length_a   1.000
_cell.length_b   1.000
_cell.length_c   1.000
_cell.angle_alpha   90.00
_cell.angle_beta   90.00
_cell.angle_gamma   90.00
#
_symmetry.space_group_name_H-M   'P 1'
#
loop_
_entity.id
_entity.type
_entity.pdbx_description
1 polymer ?
#
loop_
_entity_poly.entity_id
_entity_poly.type
_entity_poly.pdbx_seq_one_letter_code
_entity_poly.pdbx_strand_id
1 'polypeptide(L)'
;MSLSGFRETEKNVMNMNRRKFLAASAAAAASTSGVAIGKVPPIRGKAEHVISIWLGGGMGQIDTFDPKRKGDPKKKKPGSYYESIDTAVPGVQVCEHLKHLAPLMDRVTAVRTVHHEVIDEHAAATNRMHTGRPISGTVTYPSLGSIISHERGAASEDAPPYVLIGYPNVTRGPGFLGPSAGYLYLTETSEGPAGLSRPDGITDIRQMRREEFLSVLRKNAGPGDPKIAEYKAAIDESLRLSGPQFAGAFELDRDSAALRESYGGEFGQRCLLSRRLVERGVRFIEVSHNLNFLNGIGWDVHHEGILDQYKLIQELDSAVATLITDLESKKLLDKTLIVITTEFGRPAGFDARGGRAHQGTSFSCVLAGGGLNHKGAFGVTDDLAKETLESPVSVPDFFATICSAVGVDFTKNLYDGDRPVPITDRGEPIRDLLV
;
A
#
# COMPACT_ATOMS: atom_id res chain seq x y z
N MET A 1 -71.68 30.87 20.44
CA MET A 1 -71.41 29.56 19.84
C MET A 1 -70.21 28.99 20.53
N SER A 2 -70.37 27.83 21.05
CA SER A 2 -69.76 27.10 22.14
C SER A 2 -68.30 26.68 21.91
N LEU A 3 -67.45 26.98 22.88
CA LEU A 3 -66.05 26.48 23.03
C LEU A 3 -66.08 25.09 23.71
N SER A 4 -66.53 24.04 23.05
CA SER A 4 -66.60 22.69 23.64
C SER A 4 -66.00 21.59 22.84
N GLY A 5 -65.20 21.89 21.79
CA GLY A 5 -64.60 20.88 20.86
C GLY A 5 -63.12 20.61 21.04
N PHE A 6 -62.40 21.30 21.93
CA PHE A 6 -60.93 21.23 21.99
C PHE A 6 -60.31 20.47 23.17
N ARG A 7 -61.13 19.80 23.99
CA ARG A 7 -60.65 19.15 25.24
C ARG A 7 -60.71 17.62 25.24
N GLU A 8 -61.11 16.96 24.17
CA GLU A 8 -61.17 15.47 24.13
C GLU A 8 -60.02 14.78 23.46
N THR A 9 -59.19 15.50 22.71
CA THR A 9 -58.04 14.88 22.02
C THR A 9 -56.76 14.80 22.85
N GLU A 10 -56.65 15.51 23.97
CA GLU A 10 -55.43 15.45 24.81
C GLU A 10 -55.45 14.37 25.91
N LYS A 11 -56.56 13.69 26.15
CA LYS A 11 -56.63 12.65 27.20
C LYS A 11 -56.25 11.23 26.75
N ASN A 12 -55.99 10.99 25.45
CA ASN A 12 -55.67 9.64 24.96
C ASN A 12 -54.18 9.37 24.75
N VAL A 13 -53.29 10.32 25.00
CA VAL A 13 -51.86 10.14 24.81
C VAL A 13 -51.10 9.73 26.09
N MET A 14 -51.76 9.70 27.25
CA MET A 14 -51.07 9.56 28.52
C MET A 14 -51.33 8.27 29.28
N ASN A 15 -51.59 7.16 28.59
CA ASN A 15 -51.72 5.84 29.25
C ASN A 15 -51.12 4.68 28.43
N MET A 16 -49.95 4.92 27.81
CA MET A 16 -49.17 3.83 27.24
C MET A 16 -48.17 3.34 28.30
N ASN A 17 -48.50 2.22 28.91
CA ASN A 17 -47.67 1.58 29.90
C ASN A 17 -46.35 1.09 29.20
N ARG A 18 -45.24 1.09 29.96
CA ARG A 18 -43.86 0.73 29.48
C ARG A 18 -43.81 -0.56 28.66
N ARG A 19 -44.65 -1.55 28.97
CA ARG A 19 -44.75 -2.81 28.21
C ARG A 19 -45.39 -2.62 26.83
N LYS A 20 -46.36 -1.73 26.68
CA LYS A 20 -46.98 -1.44 25.35
C LYS A 20 -46.06 -0.59 24.47
N PHE A 21 -45.23 0.29 25.06
CA PHE A 21 -44.23 1.05 24.36
C PHE A 21 -43.12 0.12 23.85
N LEU A 22 -42.63 -0.81 24.65
CA LEU A 22 -41.62 -1.80 24.25
C LEU A 22 -42.18 -2.80 23.22
N ALA A 23 -43.42 -3.20 23.29
CA ALA A 23 -44.07 -4.06 22.28
C ALA A 23 -44.28 -3.33 20.94
N ALA A 24 -44.64 -2.03 20.96
CA ALA A 24 -44.76 -1.22 19.76
C ALA A 24 -43.37 -0.95 19.11
N SER A 25 -42.32 -0.77 19.91
CA SER A 25 -40.95 -0.62 19.43
C SER A 25 -40.39 -1.93 18.82
N ALA A 26 -40.75 -3.10 19.38
CA ALA A 26 -40.37 -4.38 18.84
C ALA A 26 -41.13 -4.72 17.54
N ALA A 27 -42.37 -4.32 17.40
CA ALA A 27 -43.15 -4.50 16.19
C ALA A 27 -42.70 -3.56 15.03
N ALA A 28 -42.25 -2.33 15.37
CA ALA A 28 -41.67 -1.42 14.37
C ALA A 28 -40.30 -1.86 13.91
N ALA A 29 -39.51 -2.53 14.76
CA ALA A 29 -38.21 -3.14 14.36
C ALA A 29 -38.35 -4.42 13.51
N ALA A 30 -39.51 -5.12 13.57
CA ALA A 30 -39.75 -6.31 12.79
C ALA A 30 -40.34 -6.04 11.39
N SER A 31 -40.73 -4.81 11.07
CA SER A 31 -41.31 -4.43 9.78
C SER A 31 -40.35 -3.65 8.85
N THR A 32 -39.12 -3.40 9.27
CA THR A 32 -38.05 -3.14 8.30
C THR A 32 -37.69 -4.48 7.66
N SER A 33 -38.40 -4.86 6.60
CA SER A 33 -37.93 -5.84 5.63
C SER A 33 -36.56 -5.36 5.20
N GLY A 34 -35.51 -5.87 5.85
CA GLY A 34 -34.15 -5.68 5.41
C GLY A 34 -34.14 -6.21 3.97
N VAL A 35 -34.10 -5.30 3.01
CA VAL A 35 -33.58 -5.66 1.70
C VAL A 35 -32.19 -6.20 2.03
N ALA A 36 -32.04 -7.51 2.05
CA ALA A 36 -30.73 -8.14 2.02
C ALA A 36 -30.09 -7.58 0.76
N ILE A 37 -29.28 -6.54 0.92
CA ILE A 37 -28.33 -6.13 -0.11
C ILE A 37 -27.51 -7.39 -0.29
N GLY A 38 -27.84 -8.14 -1.34
CA GLY A 38 -27.12 -9.35 -1.70
C GLY A 38 -25.66 -8.94 -1.72
N LYS A 39 -24.82 -9.59 -0.91
CA LYS A 39 -23.38 -9.34 -0.93
C LYS A 39 -22.96 -9.54 -2.37
N VAL A 40 -22.65 -8.44 -3.06
CA VAL A 40 -22.06 -8.51 -4.39
C VAL A 40 -20.80 -9.33 -4.20
N PRO A 41 -20.61 -10.45 -4.90
CA PRO A 41 -19.43 -11.27 -4.72
C PRO A 41 -18.20 -10.38 -4.91
N PRO A 42 -17.17 -10.54 -4.07
CA PRO A 42 -15.97 -9.74 -4.18
C PRO A 42 -15.40 -9.92 -5.59
N ILE A 43 -15.17 -8.81 -6.30
CA ILE A 43 -14.51 -8.82 -7.60
C ILE A 43 -13.10 -9.34 -7.34
N ARG A 44 -12.76 -10.49 -7.89
CA ARG A 44 -11.41 -11.07 -7.76
C ARG A 44 -10.59 -10.60 -8.94
N GLY A 45 -9.62 -9.72 -8.67
CA GLY A 45 -8.65 -9.29 -9.66
C GLY A 45 -7.70 -10.41 -10.09
N LYS A 46 -6.90 -10.12 -11.11
CA LYS A 46 -5.96 -11.06 -11.75
C LYS A 46 -4.55 -11.01 -11.13
N ALA A 47 -4.24 -10.00 -10.30
CA ALA A 47 -2.91 -9.83 -9.74
C ALA A 47 -2.55 -10.98 -8.79
N GLU A 48 -1.38 -11.53 -9.00
CA GLU A 48 -0.78 -12.56 -8.16
C GLU A 48 0.27 -11.96 -7.22
N HIS A 49 0.87 -10.83 -7.61
CA HIS A 49 1.96 -10.16 -6.92
C HIS A 49 1.67 -8.68 -6.73
N VAL A 50 2.27 -8.09 -5.69
CA VAL A 50 2.28 -6.64 -5.47
C VAL A 50 3.72 -6.16 -5.35
N ILE A 51 4.08 -5.11 -6.08
CA ILE A 51 5.27 -4.31 -5.85
C ILE A 51 4.79 -2.96 -5.31
N SER A 52 5.00 -2.71 -4.03
CA SER A 52 4.62 -1.47 -3.35
C SER A 52 5.83 -0.55 -3.24
N ILE A 53 5.82 0.56 -3.95
CA ILE A 53 6.89 1.57 -3.92
C ILE A 53 6.50 2.67 -2.94
N TRP A 54 7.33 2.85 -1.91
CA TRP A 54 7.14 3.85 -0.87
C TRP A 54 7.99 5.08 -1.11
N LEU A 55 7.36 6.24 -1.26
CA LEU A 55 7.98 7.54 -1.47
C LEU A 55 7.92 8.35 -0.16
N GLY A 56 8.76 7.97 0.82
CA GLY A 56 8.76 8.62 2.13
C GLY A 56 9.17 10.08 2.08
N GLY A 57 8.37 10.92 2.72
CA GLY A 57 8.57 12.37 2.79
C GLY A 57 7.40 13.19 2.22
N GLY A 58 6.41 12.58 1.59
CA GLY A 58 5.27 13.31 1.04
C GLY A 58 5.47 13.78 -0.40
N MET A 59 5.28 12.87 -1.36
CA MET A 59 5.31 13.20 -2.79
C MET A 59 4.25 14.26 -3.13
N GLY A 60 4.69 15.41 -3.63
CA GLY A 60 3.80 16.47 -4.09
C GLY A 60 3.00 16.08 -5.33
N GLN A 61 1.69 15.81 -5.18
CA GLN A 61 0.80 15.46 -6.29
C GLN A 61 0.81 16.53 -7.39
N ILE A 62 0.83 17.79 -6.99
CA ILE A 62 0.80 18.95 -7.90
C ILE A 62 2.09 19.10 -8.73
N ASP A 63 3.19 18.50 -8.26
CA ASP A 63 4.49 18.51 -8.94
C ASP A 63 4.80 17.20 -9.65
N THR A 64 3.85 16.24 -9.65
CA THR A 64 4.03 14.90 -10.24
C THR A 64 2.83 14.47 -11.08
N PHE A 65 1.84 13.79 -10.49
CA PHE A 65 0.76 13.10 -11.21
C PHE A 65 -0.53 13.92 -11.34
N ASP A 66 -0.64 15.07 -10.67
CA ASP A 66 -1.78 15.99 -10.77
C ASP A 66 -1.34 17.43 -10.99
N PRO A 67 -0.56 17.72 -12.07
CA PRO A 67 -0.08 19.06 -12.33
C PRO A 67 -1.24 20.00 -12.59
N LYS A 68 -1.09 21.25 -12.13
CA LYS A 68 -2.02 22.36 -12.32
C LYS A 68 -1.31 23.53 -13.01
N ARG A 69 -1.97 24.69 -13.07
CA ARG A 69 -1.30 25.88 -13.57
C ARG A 69 0.04 26.11 -12.87
N LYS A 70 1.02 26.59 -13.62
CA LYS A 70 2.35 26.89 -13.06
C LYS A 70 2.28 28.00 -12.01
N GLY A 71 2.92 27.74 -10.87
CA GLY A 71 3.12 28.68 -9.80
C GLY A 71 4.42 29.48 -9.96
N ASP A 72 4.68 30.35 -8.98
CA ASP A 72 5.93 31.13 -8.92
C ASP A 72 6.31 31.29 -7.43
N PRO A 73 7.30 30.54 -6.93
CA PRO A 73 7.70 30.60 -5.52
C PRO A 73 8.25 32.00 -5.14
N LYS A 74 8.91 32.72 -6.06
CA LYS A 74 9.45 34.06 -5.80
C LYS A 74 8.34 35.08 -5.60
N LYS A 75 7.23 34.95 -6.33
CA LYS A 75 6.04 35.81 -6.20
C LYS A 75 5.00 35.25 -5.25
N LYS A 76 5.28 34.12 -4.59
CA LYS A 76 4.32 33.37 -3.74
C LYS A 76 2.99 33.06 -4.46
N LYS A 77 3.03 32.89 -5.79
CA LYS A 77 1.87 32.50 -6.58
C LYS A 77 1.70 30.99 -6.51
N PRO A 78 0.60 30.46 -5.95
CA PRO A 78 0.41 29.01 -5.84
C PRO A 78 0.23 28.34 -7.21
N GLY A 79 0.66 27.09 -7.32
CA GLY A 79 0.59 26.27 -8.53
C GLY A 79 1.69 25.22 -8.59
N SER A 80 1.79 24.48 -9.69
CA SER A 80 2.85 23.51 -9.94
C SER A 80 4.22 24.21 -10.07
N TYR A 81 5.25 23.55 -9.58
CA TYR A 81 6.62 24.04 -9.70
C TYR A 81 7.18 23.81 -11.11
N TYR A 82 6.79 22.70 -11.74
CA TYR A 82 7.21 22.29 -13.07
C TYR A 82 6.11 22.50 -14.12
N GLU A 83 6.47 22.41 -15.41
CA GLU A 83 5.50 22.34 -16.50
C GLU A 83 4.82 20.98 -16.55
N SER A 84 3.71 20.88 -17.27
CA SER A 84 3.04 19.62 -17.54
C SER A 84 3.24 19.15 -18.98
N ILE A 85 3.19 17.84 -19.19
CA ILE A 85 3.22 17.20 -20.51
C ILE A 85 2.01 16.30 -20.70
N ASP A 86 1.59 16.12 -21.93
CA ASP A 86 0.55 15.17 -22.30
C ASP A 86 1.01 13.72 -22.14
N THR A 87 0.06 12.83 -21.91
CA THR A 87 0.32 11.40 -21.77
C THR A 87 -0.28 10.60 -22.92
N ALA A 88 -0.09 9.27 -22.92
CA ALA A 88 -0.78 8.36 -23.85
C ALA A 88 -2.31 8.39 -23.70
N VAL A 89 -2.84 8.90 -22.58
CA VAL A 89 -4.29 9.00 -22.34
C VAL A 89 -4.73 10.44 -22.61
N PRO A 90 -5.59 10.68 -23.61
CA PRO A 90 -6.06 12.02 -23.95
C PRO A 90 -6.66 12.77 -22.76
N GLY A 91 -6.24 14.01 -22.55
CA GLY A 91 -6.71 14.87 -21.46
C GLY A 91 -6.05 14.60 -20.10
N VAL A 92 -5.18 13.60 -19.99
CA VAL A 92 -4.38 13.34 -18.79
C VAL A 92 -2.98 13.90 -18.97
N GLN A 93 -2.58 14.79 -18.06
CA GLN A 93 -1.24 15.37 -18.01
C GLN A 93 -0.51 14.95 -16.74
N VAL A 94 0.81 14.92 -16.83
CA VAL A 94 1.74 14.68 -15.71
C VAL A 94 2.87 15.72 -15.75
N CYS A 95 3.68 15.80 -14.70
CA CYS A 95 4.85 16.67 -14.66
C CYS A 95 5.84 16.35 -15.80
N GLU A 96 6.49 17.38 -16.36
CA GLU A 96 7.47 17.27 -17.45
C GLU A 96 8.65 16.32 -17.15
N HIS A 97 8.93 16.04 -15.89
CA HIS A 97 9.98 15.11 -15.48
C HIS A 97 9.53 13.64 -15.48
N LEU A 98 8.24 13.34 -15.70
CA LEU A 98 7.69 12.00 -15.88
C LEU A 98 7.61 11.58 -17.36
N LYS A 99 8.64 11.89 -18.13
CA LYS A 99 8.68 11.74 -19.59
C LYS A 99 8.71 10.29 -20.08
N HIS A 100 9.20 9.34 -19.27
CA HIS A 100 9.22 7.92 -19.62
C HIS A 100 7.91 7.22 -19.19
N LEU A 101 7.26 7.67 -18.11
CA LEU A 101 5.95 7.19 -17.67
C LEU A 101 4.80 7.77 -18.50
N ALA A 102 4.91 9.01 -19.00
CA ALA A 102 3.84 9.64 -19.77
C ALA A 102 3.34 8.79 -20.95
N PRO A 103 4.20 8.15 -21.78
CA PRO A 103 3.77 7.23 -22.83
C PRO A 103 3.14 5.92 -22.35
N LEU A 104 3.29 5.57 -21.06
CA LEU A 104 2.81 4.33 -20.46
C LEU A 104 1.56 4.54 -19.60
N MET A 105 1.00 5.76 -19.56
CA MET A 105 -0.14 6.07 -18.69
C MET A 105 -1.43 5.32 -19.05
N ASP A 106 -1.51 4.68 -20.20
CA ASP A 106 -2.56 3.73 -20.57
C ASP A 106 -2.50 2.40 -19.76
N ARG A 107 -1.37 2.11 -19.11
CA ARG A 107 -1.13 0.97 -18.19
C ARG A 107 -1.07 1.40 -16.72
N VAL A 108 -1.37 2.68 -16.45
CA VAL A 108 -1.20 3.34 -15.16
C VAL A 108 -2.46 4.12 -14.82
N THR A 109 -2.80 4.22 -13.55
CA THR A 109 -3.83 5.14 -13.05
C THR A 109 -3.31 5.89 -11.84
N ALA A 110 -3.16 7.20 -11.98
CA ALA A 110 -2.97 8.10 -10.86
C ALA A 110 -4.30 8.35 -10.14
N VAL A 111 -4.49 7.81 -8.95
CA VAL A 111 -5.63 8.09 -8.09
C VAL A 111 -5.35 9.41 -7.37
N ARG A 112 -5.93 10.51 -7.89
CA ARG A 112 -5.57 11.90 -7.51
C ARG A 112 -6.26 12.39 -6.24
N THR A 113 -7.22 11.65 -5.72
CA THR A 113 -8.14 12.08 -4.66
C THR A 113 -8.00 11.24 -3.39
N VAL A 114 -6.87 10.57 -3.21
CA VAL A 114 -6.59 9.87 -1.95
C VAL A 114 -6.50 10.88 -0.83
N HIS A 115 -7.11 10.57 0.31
CA HIS A 115 -7.14 11.48 1.46
C HIS A 115 -7.20 10.74 2.80
N HIS A 116 -6.76 11.42 3.84
CA HIS A 116 -6.91 11.03 5.24
C HIS A 116 -6.83 12.26 6.17
N GLU A 117 -7.12 12.03 7.44
CA GLU A 117 -7.23 13.07 8.46
C GLU A 117 -5.88 13.62 8.99
N VAL A 118 -4.76 12.93 8.75
CA VAL A 118 -3.45 13.36 9.24
C VAL A 118 -2.86 14.40 8.31
N ILE A 119 -2.55 15.59 8.85
CA ILE A 119 -2.11 16.74 8.04
C ILE A 119 -0.62 17.03 8.20
N ASP A 120 -0.06 16.90 9.39
CA ASP A 120 1.24 17.53 9.70
C ASP A 120 2.21 16.62 10.50
N GLU A 121 1.97 15.31 10.53
CA GLU A 121 2.78 14.38 11.30
C GLU A 121 3.11 13.13 10.47
N HIS A 122 4.40 13.00 10.06
CA HIS A 122 4.88 11.93 9.18
C HIS A 122 4.66 10.53 9.75
N ALA A 123 4.90 10.30 11.05
CA ALA A 123 4.80 8.97 11.62
C ALA A 123 3.35 8.48 11.67
N ALA A 124 2.38 9.36 12.03
CA ALA A 124 0.96 9.01 12.03
C ALA A 124 0.44 8.80 10.61
N ALA A 125 0.84 9.64 9.65
CA ALA A 125 0.47 9.51 8.25
C ALA A 125 1.08 8.25 7.63
N THR A 126 2.34 7.92 7.92
CA THR A 126 2.99 6.67 7.51
C THR A 126 2.25 5.45 8.06
N ASN A 127 1.87 5.48 9.35
CA ASN A 127 1.05 4.41 9.92
C ASN A 127 -0.29 4.29 9.20
N ARG A 128 -0.95 5.42 8.91
CA ARG A 128 -2.23 5.45 8.20
C ARG A 128 -2.13 4.78 6.83
N MET A 129 -1.05 5.08 6.08
CA MET A 129 -0.83 4.56 4.72
C MET A 129 -0.31 3.12 4.69
N HIS A 130 0.37 2.63 5.72
CA HIS A 130 0.79 1.23 5.78
C HIS A 130 -0.26 0.28 6.34
N THR A 131 -1.08 0.74 7.30
CA THR A 131 -2.04 -0.13 8.01
C THR A 131 -3.50 0.10 7.60
N GLY A 132 -3.80 1.19 6.88
CA GLY A 132 -5.17 1.63 6.61
C GLY A 132 -5.91 2.17 7.83
N ARG A 133 -5.22 2.33 8.97
CA ARG A 133 -5.81 2.64 10.28
C ARG A 133 -5.13 3.81 10.97
N PRO A 134 -5.85 4.58 11.79
CA PRO A 134 -5.22 5.51 12.71
C PRO A 134 -4.39 4.75 13.75
N ILE A 135 -3.45 5.43 14.38
CA ILE A 135 -2.69 4.86 15.51
C ILE A 135 -3.64 4.49 16.64
N SER A 136 -3.48 3.31 17.20
CA SER A 136 -4.25 2.81 18.34
C SER A 136 -3.34 2.54 19.52
N GLY A 137 -3.78 2.90 20.72
CA GLY A 137 -3.08 2.58 21.97
C GLY A 137 -3.28 1.13 22.44
N THR A 138 -4.16 0.36 21.81
CA THR A 138 -4.55 -0.98 22.26
C THR A 138 -4.34 -2.08 21.21
N VAL A 139 -4.22 -1.73 19.93
CA VAL A 139 -4.07 -2.68 18.82
C VAL A 139 -2.90 -2.25 17.97
N THR A 140 -1.97 -3.15 17.71
CA THR A 140 -0.95 -2.97 16.67
C THR A 140 -1.49 -3.59 15.39
N TYR A 141 -1.95 -2.74 14.47
CA TYR A 141 -2.52 -3.21 13.21
C TYR A 141 -1.45 -3.75 12.26
N PRO A 142 -1.76 -4.82 11.52
CA PRO A 142 -0.85 -5.31 10.47
C PRO A 142 -0.80 -4.34 9.29
N SER A 143 0.34 -4.32 8.61
CA SER A 143 0.50 -3.63 7.33
C SER A 143 -0.29 -4.32 6.22
N LEU A 144 -0.56 -3.59 5.13
CA LEU A 144 -1.19 -4.16 3.93
C LEU A 144 -0.40 -5.36 3.39
N GLY A 145 0.94 -5.28 3.38
CA GLY A 145 1.81 -6.39 2.97
C GLY A 145 1.64 -7.62 3.84
N SER A 146 1.56 -7.43 5.15
CA SER A 146 1.31 -8.52 6.10
C SER A 146 -0.08 -9.13 5.95
N ILE A 147 -1.11 -8.31 5.69
CA ILE A 147 -2.48 -8.79 5.42
C ILE A 147 -2.51 -9.66 4.15
N ILE A 148 -1.96 -9.15 3.03
CA ILE A 148 -1.93 -9.89 1.76
C ILE A 148 -1.12 -11.19 1.90
N SER A 149 0.00 -11.14 2.60
CA SER A 149 0.85 -12.31 2.86
C SER A 149 0.15 -13.36 3.72
N HIS A 150 -0.58 -12.92 4.74
CA HIS A 150 -1.35 -13.81 5.61
C HIS A 150 -2.50 -14.51 4.84
N GLU A 151 -3.24 -13.75 4.02
CA GLU A 151 -4.41 -14.23 3.31
C GLU A 151 -4.07 -15.10 2.08
N ARG A 152 -2.93 -14.85 1.43
CA ARG A 152 -2.57 -15.46 0.15
C ARG A 152 -1.34 -16.36 0.21
N GLY A 153 -0.48 -16.22 1.21
CA GLY A 153 0.82 -16.88 1.24
C GLY A 153 1.74 -16.45 0.09
N ALA A 154 2.88 -17.09 -0.07
CA ALA A 154 3.73 -16.94 -1.25
C ALA A 154 3.07 -17.57 -2.50
N ALA A 155 3.50 -17.17 -3.70
CA ALA A 155 3.06 -17.78 -4.95
C ALA A 155 3.91 -19.02 -5.33
N SER A 156 5.01 -19.24 -4.63
CA SER A 156 5.90 -20.42 -4.75
C SER A 156 6.28 -20.90 -3.36
N GLU A 157 6.46 -22.22 -3.22
CA GLU A 157 6.91 -22.83 -1.96
C GLU A 157 8.35 -22.42 -1.58
N ASP A 158 9.17 -22.02 -2.55
CA ASP A 158 10.57 -21.63 -2.34
C ASP A 158 10.77 -20.13 -2.12
N ALA A 159 9.70 -19.36 -1.91
CA ALA A 159 9.77 -17.91 -1.72
C ALA A 159 9.09 -17.48 -0.41
N PRO A 160 9.58 -16.39 0.23
CA PRO A 160 8.84 -15.77 1.33
C PRO A 160 7.60 -15.05 0.78
N PRO A 161 6.52 -14.96 1.56
CA PRO A 161 5.33 -14.25 1.11
C PRO A 161 5.52 -12.73 1.04
N TYR A 162 6.41 -12.16 1.86
CA TYR A 162 6.66 -10.72 1.95
C TYR A 162 8.15 -10.40 2.04
N VAL A 163 8.63 -9.53 1.14
CA VAL A 163 9.99 -8.98 1.15
C VAL A 163 9.94 -7.46 1.24
N LEU A 164 10.71 -6.89 2.17
CA LEU A 164 10.90 -5.45 2.32
C LEU A 164 12.32 -5.07 1.85
N ILE A 165 12.42 -4.25 0.81
CA ILE A 165 13.67 -3.63 0.39
C ILE A 165 13.71 -2.22 1.00
N GLY A 166 14.25 -2.14 2.22
CA GLY A 166 14.25 -0.95 3.05
C GLY A 166 14.48 -1.25 4.53
N TYR A 167 14.49 -0.22 5.36
CA TYR A 167 14.63 -0.40 6.81
C TYR A 167 13.31 -0.87 7.45
N PRO A 168 13.39 -1.86 8.35
CA PRO A 168 12.23 -2.31 9.10
C PRO A 168 11.70 -1.20 10.02
N ASN A 169 10.38 -1.15 10.15
CA ASN A 169 9.72 -0.35 11.19
C ASN A 169 8.38 -0.99 11.59
N VAL A 170 7.80 -0.51 12.70
CA VAL A 170 6.58 -1.08 13.27
C VAL A 170 5.36 -0.97 12.33
N THR A 171 5.29 0.07 11.51
CA THR A 171 4.15 0.31 10.63
C THR A 171 4.09 -0.65 9.43
N ARG A 172 5.21 -1.29 9.09
CA ARG A 172 5.34 -2.29 8.02
C ARG A 172 5.14 -3.72 8.53
N GLY A 173 5.09 -3.89 9.85
CA GLY A 173 5.08 -5.19 10.50
C GLY A 173 3.76 -5.92 10.47
N PRO A 174 3.76 -7.17 10.97
CA PRO A 174 2.60 -8.06 10.99
C PRO A 174 1.55 -7.67 12.03
N GLY A 175 1.84 -6.76 12.95
CA GLY A 175 0.93 -6.40 14.02
C GLY A 175 0.45 -7.62 14.81
N PHE A 176 -0.86 -7.68 15.07
CA PHE A 176 -1.47 -8.78 15.80
C PHE A 176 -1.48 -10.13 15.06
N LEU A 177 -1.13 -10.17 13.75
CA LEU A 177 -1.05 -11.44 13.00
C LEU A 177 0.15 -12.31 13.39
N GLY A 178 1.11 -11.73 14.10
CA GLY A 178 2.29 -12.45 14.55
C GLY A 178 3.38 -12.63 13.49
N PRO A 179 4.54 -13.21 13.89
CA PRO A 179 5.75 -13.26 13.06
C PRO A 179 5.61 -13.96 11.71
N SER A 180 4.71 -14.94 11.60
CA SER A 180 4.48 -15.69 10.35
C SER A 180 3.93 -14.83 9.21
N ALA A 181 3.30 -13.69 9.52
CA ALA A 181 2.87 -12.69 8.54
C ALA A 181 3.87 -11.53 8.39
N GLY A 182 5.07 -11.67 8.94
CA GLY A 182 6.16 -10.71 8.85
C GLY A 182 6.84 -10.71 7.48
N TYR A 183 7.88 -9.91 7.36
CA TYR A 183 8.67 -9.76 6.15
C TYR A 183 10.12 -10.20 6.34
N LEU A 184 10.73 -10.68 5.25
CA LEU A 184 12.16 -10.74 5.10
C LEU A 184 12.63 -9.36 4.61
N TYR A 185 13.62 -8.74 5.24
CA TYR A 185 14.09 -7.43 4.80
C TYR A 185 15.55 -7.42 4.37
N LEU A 186 15.88 -6.48 3.50
CA LEU A 186 17.24 -6.17 3.08
C LEU A 186 17.38 -4.67 2.81
N THR A 187 18.60 -4.17 2.98
CA THR A 187 18.96 -2.79 2.65
C THR A 187 19.95 -2.71 1.48
N GLU A 188 20.66 -3.81 1.23
CA GLU A 188 21.66 -3.94 0.14
C GLU A 188 21.15 -4.90 -0.93
N THR A 189 21.16 -4.46 -2.18
CA THR A 189 20.70 -5.28 -3.31
C THR A 189 21.73 -6.30 -3.80
N SER A 190 23.02 -6.06 -3.53
CA SER A 190 24.13 -6.88 -4.02
C SER A 190 24.40 -8.13 -3.19
N GLU A 191 24.09 -8.09 -1.89
CA GLU A 191 24.41 -9.17 -0.96
C GLU A 191 23.18 -9.99 -0.56
N GLY A 192 21.99 -9.48 -0.83
CA GLY A 192 20.74 -10.07 -0.36
C GLY A 192 20.51 -9.95 1.15
N PRO A 193 19.50 -10.61 1.70
CA PRO A 193 19.21 -10.57 3.13
C PRO A 193 20.32 -11.21 3.95
N ALA A 194 20.66 -10.57 5.07
CA ALA A 194 21.66 -11.11 6.00
C ALA A 194 21.22 -12.51 6.51
N GLY A 195 22.15 -13.47 6.47
CA GLY A 195 21.92 -14.83 6.96
C GLY A 195 21.31 -15.79 5.92
N LEU A 196 21.02 -15.37 4.71
CA LEU A 196 20.61 -16.24 3.61
C LEU A 196 21.78 -17.07 3.04
N SER A 197 22.98 -16.55 3.06
CA SER A 197 24.17 -17.31 2.69
C SER A 197 24.67 -18.14 3.87
N ARG A 198 25.10 -19.36 3.59
CA ARG A 198 25.77 -20.18 4.61
C ARG A 198 27.08 -19.54 5.03
N PRO A 199 27.42 -19.54 6.33
CA PRO A 199 28.74 -19.11 6.77
C PRO A 199 29.84 -19.93 6.09
N ASP A 200 30.97 -19.31 5.81
CA ASP A 200 32.12 -19.95 5.25
C ASP A 200 32.54 -21.19 6.04
N GLY A 201 32.89 -22.27 5.34
CA GLY A 201 33.29 -23.55 5.94
C GLY A 201 32.12 -24.45 6.40
N ILE A 202 30.86 -24.07 6.20
CA ILE A 202 29.71 -24.93 6.43
C ILE A 202 29.35 -25.66 5.11
N THR A 203 29.82 -26.91 4.99
CA THR A 203 29.45 -27.78 3.88
C THR A 203 28.00 -28.24 3.94
N ASP A 204 27.43 -28.70 2.82
CA ASP A 204 26.07 -29.28 2.75
C ASP A 204 25.90 -30.41 3.76
N ILE A 205 26.87 -31.30 3.87
CA ILE A 205 26.84 -32.45 4.80
C ILE A 205 26.78 -31.95 6.25
N ARG A 206 27.53 -30.91 6.58
CA ARG A 206 27.55 -30.35 7.93
C ARG A 206 26.23 -29.66 8.26
N GLN A 207 25.61 -28.98 7.30
CA GLN A 207 24.31 -28.36 7.44
C GLN A 207 23.22 -29.42 7.63
N MET A 208 23.16 -30.44 6.79
CA MET A 208 22.20 -31.56 6.92
C MET A 208 22.29 -32.23 8.31
N ARG A 209 23.50 -32.50 8.81
CA ARG A 209 23.69 -33.06 10.14
C ARG A 209 23.18 -32.14 11.26
N ARG A 210 23.35 -30.83 11.11
CA ARG A 210 22.79 -29.84 12.05
C ARG A 210 21.26 -29.86 12.06
N GLU A 211 20.65 -29.89 10.89
CA GLU A 211 19.19 -29.94 10.72
C GLU A 211 18.61 -31.23 11.30
N GLU A 212 19.23 -32.38 11.02
CA GLU A 212 18.86 -33.66 11.60
C GLU A 212 18.95 -33.66 13.13
N PHE A 213 20.05 -33.15 13.68
CA PHE A 213 20.23 -33.05 15.14
C PHE A 213 19.19 -32.08 15.76
N LEU A 214 18.93 -30.93 15.17
CA LEU A 214 17.89 -30.03 15.61
C LEU A 214 16.49 -30.66 15.53
N SER A 215 16.22 -31.46 14.50
CA SER A 215 14.93 -32.17 14.37
C SER A 215 14.71 -33.19 15.49
N VAL A 216 15.77 -33.91 15.91
CA VAL A 216 15.74 -34.84 17.03
C VAL A 216 15.49 -34.12 18.36
N LEU A 217 16.20 -33.02 18.62
CA LEU A 217 16.01 -32.21 19.81
C LEU A 217 14.58 -31.65 19.88
N ARG A 218 14.03 -31.22 18.77
CA ARG A 218 12.67 -30.67 18.67
C ARG A 218 11.57 -31.73 18.88
N LYS A 219 11.78 -32.95 18.43
CA LYS A 219 10.83 -34.07 18.68
C LYS A 219 10.75 -34.41 20.16
N ASN A 220 11.83 -34.21 20.91
CA ASN A 220 11.92 -34.51 22.33
C ASN A 220 11.47 -33.35 23.25
N ALA A 221 11.37 -32.13 22.70
CA ALA A 221 10.70 -31.02 23.37
C ALA A 221 9.18 -31.26 23.25
N GLY A 222 8.51 -31.64 24.32
CA GLY A 222 7.09 -32.02 24.35
C GLY A 222 6.12 -31.04 23.68
N PRO A 223 4.79 -31.33 23.63
CA PRO A 223 3.80 -30.45 23.01
C PRO A 223 3.83 -29.11 23.75
N GLY A 224 4.55 -28.17 23.16
CA GLY A 224 5.04 -27.01 23.88
C GLY A 224 4.20 -25.77 23.62
N ASP A 225 4.59 -24.75 24.33
CA ASP A 225 4.22 -23.34 24.19
C ASP A 225 4.04 -22.96 22.72
N PRO A 226 2.93 -22.32 22.33
CA PRO A 226 2.71 -21.77 20.95
C PRO A 226 3.88 -20.95 20.43
N LYS A 227 4.59 -20.21 21.29
CA LYS A 227 5.80 -19.45 20.95
C LYS A 227 6.95 -20.32 20.44
N ILE A 228 7.09 -21.56 20.96
CA ILE A 228 8.10 -22.51 20.48
C ILE A 228 7.72 -23.03 19.10
N ALA A 229 6.44 -23.24 18.84
CA ALA A 229 5.94 -23.63 17.52
C ALA A 229 6.17 -22.53 16.46
N GLU A 230 5.90 -21.26 16.81
CA GLU A 230 6.18 -20.12 15.95
C GLU A 230 7.68 -19.95 15.66
N TYR A 231 8.51 -20.06 16.68
CA TYR A 231 9.98 -20.02 16.53
C TYR A 231 10.49 -21.14 15.61
N LYS A 232 9.96 -22.34 15.76
CA LYS A 232 10.27 -23.48 14.91
C LYS A 232 9.88 -23.23 13.46
N ALA A 233 8.67 -22.73 13.22
CA ALA A 233 8.20 -22.38 11.89
C ALA A 233 9.11 -21.31 11.23
N ALA A 234 9.55 -20.30 11.99
CA ALA A 234 10.47 -19.28 11.50
C ALA A 234 11.85 -19.83 11.11
N ILE A 235 12.38 -20.81 11.88
CA ILE A 235 13.64 -21.48 11.53
C ILE A 235 13.47 -22.35 10.28
N ASP A 236 12.41 -23.15 10.21
CA ASP A 236 12.14 -24.02 9.07
C ASP A 236 11.98 -23.18 7.78
N GLU A 237 11.31 -22.04 7.88
CA GLU A 237 11.22 -21.05 6.80
C GLU A 237 12.58 -20.45 6.41
N SER A 238 13.39 -20.03 7.38
CA SER A 238 14.73 -19.50 7.13
C SER A 238 15.64 -20.51 6.42
N LEU A 239 15.58 -21.78 6.81
CA LEU A 239 16.34 -22.88 6.17
C LEU A 239 15.85 -23.11 4.72
N ARG A 240 14.55 -23.09 4.50
CA ARG A 240 13.94 -23.21 3.18
C ARG A 240 14.39 -22.09 2.26
N LEU A 241 14.39 -20.84 2.73
CA LEU A 241 14.80 -19.65 1.97
C LEU A 241 16.30 -19.57 1.71
N SER A 242 17.13 -20.26 2.50
CA SER A 242 18.59 -20.33 2.26
C SER A 242 18.98 -21.21 1.06
N GLY A 243 18.00 -21.79 0.35
CA GLY A 243 18.23 -22.59 -0.85
C GLY A 243 18.73 -21.75 -2.05
N PRO A 244 19.48 -22.40 -2.99
CA PRO A 244 20.10 -21.68 -4.12
C PRO A 244 19.07 -21.06 -5.08
N GLN A 245 17.84 -21.56 -5.09
CA GLN A 245 16.79 -21.03 -5.97
C GLN A 245 16.37 -19.62 -5.57
N PHE A 246 16.14 -19.36 -4.28
CA PHE A 246 15.79 -18.02 -3.81
C PHE A 246 17.02 -17.10 -3.78
N ALA A 247 18.17 -17.60 -3.34
CA ALA A 247 19.43 -16.83 -3.32
C ALA A 247 19.79 -16.28 -4.70
N GLY A 248 19.53 -17.00 -5.78
CA GLY A 248 19.76 -16.53 -7.14
C GLY A 248 18.92 -15.32 -7.57
N ALA A 249 17.91 -14.90 -6.81
CA ALA A 249 17.18 -13.66 -7.07
C ALA A 249 18.08 -12.43 -6.88
N PHE A 250 19.04 -12.48 -5.97
CA PHE A 250 19.93 -11.36 -5.61
C PHE A 250 21.14 -11.20 -6.53
N GLU A 251 21.38 -12.14 -7.45
CA GLU A 251 22.45 -12.06 -8.43
C GLU A 251 22.03 -11.17 -9.61
N LEU A 252 22.02 -9.83 -9.42
CA LEU A 252 21.54 -8.85 -10.41
C LEU A 252 22.42 -8.82 -11.67
N ASP A 253 23.65 -9.29 -11.60
CA ASP A 253 24.59 -9.41 -12.71
C ASP A 253 24.17 -10.47 -13.75
N ARG A 254 23.23 -11.34 -13.44
CA ARG A 254 22.59 -12.23 -14.40
C ARG A 254 21.71 -11.50 -15.42
N ASP A 255 21.26 -10.30 -15.10
CA ASP A 255 20.58 -9.42 -16.06
C ASP A 255 21.61 -8.63 -16.87
N SER A 256 21.30 -8.32 -18.13
CA SER A 256 22.22 -7.60 -19.01
C SER A 256 22.59 -6.22 -18.45
N ALA A 257 23.80 -5.75 -18.71
CA ALA A 257 24.23 -4.42 -18.30
C ALA A 257 23.28 -3.33 -18.83
N ALA A 258 22.82 -3.47 -20.09
CA ALA A 258 21.87 -2.52 -20.69
C ALA A 258 20.54 -2.45 -19.94
N LEU A 259 20.00 -3.59 -19.49
CA LEU A 259 18.77 -3.59 -18.67
C LEU A 259 19.02 -2.94 -17.30
N ARG A 260 20.14 -3.24 -16.65
CA ARG A 260 20.49 -2.63 -15.37
C ARG A 260 20.66 -1.11 -15.47
N GLU A 261 21.30 -0.64 -16.54
CA GLU A 261 21.43 0.79 -16.84
C GLU A 261 20.07 1.46 -17.09
N SER A 262 19.15 0.80 -17.77
CA SER A 262 17.82 1.35 -18.03
C SER A 262 16.98 1.55 -16.75
N TYR A 263 17.19 0.71 -15.73
CA TYR A 263 16.61 0.92 -14.40
C TYR A 263 17.22 2.12 -13.65
N GLY A 264 18.46 2.50 -13.96
CA GLY A 264 19.16 3.62 -13.37
C GLY A 264 19.90 3.28 -12.07
N GLY A 265 19.96 4.27 -11.16
CA GLY A 265 20.73 4.21 -9.92
C GLY A 265 20.24 3.18 -8.90
N GLU A 266 20.62 3.35 -7.64
CA GLU A 266 20.36 2.38 -6.55
C GLU A 266 18.86 2.07 -6.37
N PHE A 267 17.99 3.07 -6.45
CA PHE A 267 16.54 2.84 -6.41
C PHE A 267 16.08 1.97 -7.59
N GLY A 268 16.59 2.23 -8.79
CA GLY A 268 16.28 1.42 -9.96
C GLY A 268 16.74 -0.04 -9.80
N GLN A 269 17.91 -0.28 -9.19
CA GLN A 269 18.38 -1.65 -8.90
C GLN A 269 17.47 -2.35 -7.86
N ARG A 270 16.87 -1.63 -6.92
CA ARG A 270 15.84 -2.18 -6.02
C ARG A 270 14.56 -2.54 -6.79
N CYS A 271 14.16 -1.73 -7.77
CA CYS A 271 13.04 -2.05 -8.65
C CYS A 271 13.34 -3.28 -9.54
N LEU A 272 14.55 -3.40 -10.07
CA LEU A 272 14.99 -4.60 -10.79
C LEU A 272 14.94 -5.85 -9.88
N LEU A 273 15.44 -5.74 -8.65
CA LEU A 273 15.35 -6.83 -7.67
C LEU A 273 13.89 -7.21 -7.39
N SER A 274 12.98 -6.24 -7.27
CA SER A 274 11.56 -6.53 -7.03
C SER A 274 10.95 -7.35 -8.19
N ARG A 275 11.30 -7.06 -9.45
CA ARG A 275 10.89 -7.87 -10.60
C ARG A 275 11.43 -9.31 -10.50
N ARG A 276 12.68 -9.50 -10.11
CA ARG A 276 13.27 -10.84 -9.91
C ARG A 276 12.61 -11.61 -8.78
N LEU A 277 12.21 -10.93 -7.70
CA LEU A 277 11.46 -11.53 -6.60
C LEU A 277 10.05 -11.95 -7.03
N VAL A 278 9.39 -11.20 -7.92
CA VAL A 278 8.14 -11.63 -8.57
C VAL A 278 8.34 -12.92 -9.34
N GLU A 279 9.39 -13.04 -10.14
CA GLU A 279 9.73 -14.27 -10.89
C GLU A 279 9.98 -15.48 -9.96
N ARG A 280 10.34 -15.25 -8.69
CA ARG A 280 10.52 -16.30 -7.68
C ARG A 280 9.26 -16.64 -6.90
N GLY A 281 8.18 -15.88 -7.09
CA GLY A 281 6.91 -16.14 -6.44
C GLY A 281 6.70 -15.38 -5.12
N VAL A 282 7.48 -14.34 -4.83
CA VAL A 282 7.20 -13.45 -3.70
C VAL A 282 5.87 -12.74 -3.93
N ARG A 283 4.96 -12.80 -2.96
CA ARG A 283 3.61 -12.24 -3.08
C ARG A 283 3.57 -10.73 -2.96
N PHE A 284 4.23 -10.19 -1.95
CA PHE A 284 4.27 -8.76 -1.67
C PHE A 284 5.72 -8.30 -1.53
N ILE A 285 6.10 -7.30 -2.29
CA ILE A 285 7.43 -6.70 -2.24
C ILE A 285 7.25 -5.22 -2.00
N GLU A 286 7.78 -4.71 -0.88
CA GLU A 286 7.83 -3.28 -0.63
C GLU A 286 9.22 -2.73 -0.96
N VAL A 287 9.27 -1.66 -1.74
CA VAL A 287 10.49 -0.99 -2.16
C VAL A 287 10.48 0.44 -1.63
N SER A 288 11.38 0.77 -0.71
CA SER A 288 11.57 2.15 -0.27
C SER A 288 12.39 2.92 -1.30
N HIS A 289 11.87 4.07 -1.76
CA HIS A 289 12.64 4.97 -2.61
C HIS A 289 13.88 5.50 -1.86
N ASN A 290 13.67 6.07 -0.68
CA ASN A 290 14.73 6.37 0.26
C ASN A 290 14.79 5.26 1.30
N LEU A 291 15.94 4.61 1.46
CA LEU A 291 16.08 3.54 2.44
C LEU A 291 15.79 4.04 3.85
N ASN A 292 16.34 5.19 4.21
CA ASN A 292 16.16 5.80 5.52
C ASN A 292 15.50 7.17 5.35
N PHE A 293 14.28 7.30 5.86
CA PHE A 293 13.59 8.58 5.87
C PHE A 293 14.11 9.44 7.04
N LEU A 294 14.51 10.66 6.71
CA LEU A 294 14.82 11.72 7.67
C LEU A 294 14.01 12.96 7.29
N ASN A 295 13.43 13.65 8.26
CA ASN A 295 12.69 14.89 8.02
C ASN A 295 13.53 15.91 7.24
N GLY A 296 12.96 16.51 6.21
CA GLY A 296 13.64 17.47 5.32
C GLY A 296 14.54 16.84 4.26
N ILE A 297 14.50 15.51 4.07
CA ILE A 297 15.26 14.78 3.05
C ILE A 297 14.33 13.97 2.15
N GLY A 298 14.74 13.69 0.93
CA GLY A 298 13.95 12.95 -0.04
C GLY A 298 12.72 13.72 -0.47
N TRP A 299 11.55 13.07 -0.41
CA TRP A 299 10.28 13.70 -0.82
C TRP A 299 9.74 14.73 0.18
N ASP A 300 10.41 14.94 1.31
CA ASP A 300 10.09 15.99 2.29
C ASP A 300 10.65 17.35 1.86
N VAL A 301 10.08 17.90 0.80
CA VAL A 301 10.56 19.06 0.04
C VAL A 301 10.24 20.41 0.68
N HIS A 302 10.50 20.55 1.97
CA HIS A 302 10.48 21.85 2.63
C HIS A 302 11.61 22.75 2.15
N HIS A 303 11.41 24.06 2.22
CA HIS A 303 12.42 25.07 1.94
C HIS A 303 13.10 24.86 0.56
N GLU A 304 14.41 24.84 0.53
CA GLU A 304 15.20 24.61 -0.69
C GLU A 304 15.13 23.17 -1.21
N GLY A 305 14.56 22.21 -0.47
CA GLY A 305 14.44 20.81 -0.91
C GLY A 305 13.71 20.63 -2.22
N ILE A 306 12.80 21.55 -2.57
CA ILE A 306 12.11 21.54 -3.87
C ILE A 306 13.06 21.74 -5.06
N LEU A 307 14.23 22.34 -4.86
CA LEU A 307 15.20 22.60 -5.93
C LEU A 307 15.80 21.29 -6.49
N ASP A 308 15.87 20.26 -5.68
CA ASP A 308 16.39 18.95 -6.06
C ASP A 308 15.30 17.90 -6.31
N GLN A 309 14.02 18.23 -6.10
CA GLN A 309 12.88 17.33 -6.28
C GLN A 309 12.82 16.73 -7.70
N TYR A 310 13.22 17.48 -8.73
CA TYR A 310 13.24 16.97 -10.10
C TYR A 310 14.11 15.71 -10.25
N LYS A 311 15.19 15.58 -9.48
CA LYS A 311 16.07 14.40 -9.50
C LYS A 311 15.32 13.15 -9.00
N LEU A 312 14.56 13.29 -7.90
CA LEU A 312 13.73 12.22 -7.35
C LEU A 312 12.64 11.81 -8.34
N ILE A 313 12.01 12.79 -9.01
CA ILE A 313 10.98 12.53 -10.02
C ILE A 313 11.57 11.80 -11.22
N GLN A 314 12.74 12.20 -11.71
CA GLN A 314 13.41 11.56 -12.85
C GLN A 314 13.90 10.14 -12.50
N GLU A 315 14.37 9.93 -11.29
CA GLU A 315 14.75 8.60 -10.80
C GLU A 315 13.53 7.68 -10.69
N LEU A 316 12.41 8.17 -10.15
CA LEU A 316 11.14 7.46 -10.13
C LEU A 316 10.65 7.14 -11.55
N ASP A 317 10.69 8.12 -12.45
CA ASP A 317 10.24 8.00 -13.83
C ASP A 317 10.97 6.89 -14.58
N SER A 318 12.31 6.93 -14.59
CA SER A 318 13.12 5.93 -15.29
C SER A 318 12.96 4.54 -14.71
N ALA A 319 13.02 4.40 -13.38
CA ALA A 319 12.93 3.11 -12.72
C ALA A 319 11.56 2.44 -12.89
N VAL A 320 10.47 3.19 -12.72
CA VAL A 320 9.11 2.64 -12.82
C VAL A 320 8.71 2.37 -14.26
N ALA A 321 9.06 3.25 -15.20
CA ALA A 321 8.81 3.01 -16.63
C ALA A 321 9.54 1.73 -17.11
N THR A 322 10.80 1.56 -16.70
CA THR A 322 11.57 0.34 -17.00
C THR A 322 10.93 -0.89 -16.34
N LEU A 323 10.50 -0.78 -15.08
CA LEU A 323 9.83 -1.88 -14.37
C LEU A 323 8.55 -2.33 -15.09
N ILE A 324 7.71 -1.38 -15.55
CA ILE A 324 6.49 -1.67 -16.30
C ILE A 324 6.83 -2.40 -17.61
N THR A 325 7.77 -1.88 -18.40
CA THR A 325 8.14 -2.46 -19.69
C THR A 325 8.84 -3.81 -19.55
N ASP A 326 9.68 -3.99 -18.52
CA ASP A 326 10.33 -5.27 -18.22
C ASP A 326 9.32 -6.35 -17.81
N LEU A 327 8.38 -6.03 -16.89
CA LEU A 327 7.29 -6.93 -16.52
C LEU A 327 6.39 -7.26 -17.72
N GLU A 328 6.10 -6.29 -18.59
CA GLU A 328 5.31 -6.51 -19.81
C GLU A 328 6.04 -7.46 -20.77
N SER A 329 7.33 -7.26 -20.99
CA SER A 329 8.15 -8.12 -21.85
C SER A 329 8.18 -9.59 -21.38
N LYS A 330 8.08 -9.79 -20.07
CA LYS A 330 8.03 -11.09 -19.40
C LYS A 330 6.61 -11.66 -19.25
N LYS A 331 5.57 -10.94 -19.71
CA LYS A 331 4.16 -11.29 -19.54
C LYS A 331 3.73 -11.42 -18.07
N LEU A 332 4.35 -10.62 -17.22
CA LEU A 332 4.08 -10.57 -15.78
C LEU A 332 3.32 -9.31 -15.36
N LEU A 333 3.19 -8.28 -16.21
CA LEU A 333 2.56 -7.01 -15.84
C LEU A 333 1.10 -7.20 -15.39
N ASP A 334 0.29 -7.98 -16.10
CA ASP A 334 -1.11 -8.24 -15.74
C ASP A 334 -1.26 -9.02 -14.42
N LYS A 335 -0.21 -9.75 -14.02
CA LYS A 335 -0.17 -10.52 -12.77
C LYS A 335 0.50 -9.77 -11.63
N THR A 336 1.07 -8.61 -11.88
CA THR A 336 1.84 -7.82 -10.92
C THR A 336 1.24 -6.44 -10.78
N LEU A 337 0.61 -6.15 -9.64
CA LEU A 337 0.14 -4.82 -9.31
C LEU A 337 1.30 -4.00 -8.77
N ILE A 338 1.67 -2.94 -9.46
CA ILE A 338 2.59 -1.92 -8.95
C ILE A 338 1.76 -0.84 -8.25
N VAL A 339 2.11 -0.54 -7.00
CA VAL A 339 1.45 0.47 -6.17
C VAL A 339 2.48 1.48 -5.75
N ILE A 340 2.28 2.77 -6.04
CA ILE A 340 3.16 3.84 -5.57
C ILE A 340 2.39 4.66 -4.56
N THR A 341 2.95 4.77 -3.36
CA THR A 341 2.32 5.48 -2.22
C THR A 341 3.30 6.40 -1.52
N THR A 342 2.74 7.35 -0.81
CA THR A 342 3.42 8.29 0.07
C THR A 342 2.53 8.53 1.28
N GLU A 343 3.05 9.12 2.35
CA GLU A 343 2.24 9.35 3.56
C GLU A 343 1.19 10.44 3.40
N PHE A 344 1.45 11.47 2.59
CA PHE A 344 0.52 12.55 2.22
C PHE A 344 1.07 13.32 1.01
N GLY A 345 0.34 14.32 0.53
CA GLY A 345 0.76 15.20 -0.55
C GLY A 345 1.32 16.54 -0.07
N ARG A 346 1.41 17.49 -1.02
CA ARG A 346 1.94 18.84 -0.79
C ARG A 346 0.97 19.88 -1.34
N PRO A 347 0.72 21.00 -0.62
CA PRO A 347 -0.15 22.07 -1.11
C PRO A 347 0.48 22.85 -2.27
N ALA A 348 -0.36 23.49 -3.06
CA ALA A 348 0.07 24.37 -4.17
C ALA A 348 0.84 25.61 -3.69
N GLY A 349 0.62 26.03 -2.45
CA GLY A 349 1.31 27.16 -1.84
C GLY A 349 2.78 26.84 -1.57
N PHE A 350 3.64 27.85 -1.69
CA PHE A 350 5.06 27.74 -1.37
C PHE A 350 5.34 28.27 0.04
N ASP A 351 6.22 27.63 0.78
CA ASP A 351 6.71 28.10 2.07
C ASP A 351 7.63 29.33 1.94
N ALA A 352 8.22 29.77 3.04
CA ALA A 352 9.05 30.98 3.06
C ALA A 352 10.29 30.90 2.18
N ARG A 353 10.80 29.71 1.87
CA ARG A 353 12.00 29.47 1.07
C ARG A 353 11.73 28.76 -0.26
N GLY A 354 10.45 28.61 -0.62
CA GLY A 354 10.04 28.07 -1.93
C GLY A 354 9.71 26.59 -1.93
N GLY A 355 9.84 25.87 -0.82
CA GLY A 355 9.37 24.50 -0.64
C GLY A 355 7.88 24.43 -0.35
N ARG A 356 7.40 23.29 0.13
CA ARG A 356 5.97 23.05 0.40
C ARG A 356 5.74 22.46 1.78
N ALA A 357 4.64 22.84 2.43
CA ALA A 357 4.11 22.21 3.62
C ALA A 357 3.47 20.84 3.31
N HIS A 358 2.73 20.27 4.25
CA HIS A 358 2.03 18.98 4.10
C HIS A 358 0.57 19.15 3.71
N GLN A 359 -0.01 18.17 3.04
CA GLN A 359 -1.43 18.12 2.67
C GLN A 359 -1.97 16.69 2.69
N GLY A 360 -2.86 16.37 3.65
CA GLY A 360 -3.54 15.07 3.73
C GLY A 360 -4.94 15.06 3.08
N THR A 361 -5.49 16.23 2.73
CA THR A 361 -6.88 16.36 2.25
C THR A 361 -7.11 15.87 0.82
N SER A 362 -6.07 15.85 0.00
CA SER A 362 -6.07 15.29 -1.34
C SER A 362 -4.62 15.09 -1.79
N PHE A 363 -4.28 13.88 -2.24
CA PHE A 363 -2.97 13.57 -2.79
C PHE A 363 -3.05 12.39 -3.77
N SER A 364 -1.99 12.14 -4.52
CA SER A 364 -1.96 11.08 -5.53
C SER A 364 -1.26 9.83 -5.02
N CYS A 365 -1.91 8.68 -5.18
CA CYS A 365 -1.30 7.36 -5.21
C CYS A 365 -1.43 6.77 -6.61
N VAL A 366 -0.56 5.85 -7.00
CA VAL A 366 -0.54 5.33 -8.37
C VAL A 366 -0.67 3.82 -8.38
N LEU A 367 -1.47 3.31 -9.31
CA LEU A 367 -1.63 1.90 -9.60
C LEU A 367 -1.17 1.62 -11.03
N ALA A 368 -0.39 0.56 -11.26
CA ALA A 368 -0.01 0.13 -12.60
C ALA A 368 -0.05 -1.40 -12.74
N GLY A 369 -0.35 -1.91 -13.91
CA GLY A 369 -0.45 -3.34 -14.18
C GLY A 369 -1.58 -4.03 -13.41
N GLY A 370 -1.34 -5.26 -12.92
CA GLY A 370 -2.29 -6.03 -12.11
C GLY A 370 -3.57 -6.45 -12.83
N GLY A 371 -3.63 -6.30 -14.16
CA GLY A 371 -4.81 -6.58 -14.97
C GLY A 371 -5.98 -5.63 -14.66
N LEU A 372 -5.71 -4.43 -14.15
CA LEU A 372 -6.71 -3.40 -13.89
C LEU A 372 -7.15 -2.69 -15.18
N ASN A 373 -8.32 -2.07 -15.13
CA ASN A 373 -8.83 -1.19 -16.19
C ASN A 373 -8.27 0.23 -16.00
N HIS A 374 -7.05 0.46 -16.48
CA HIS A 374 -6.35 1.72 -16.29
C HIS A 374 -7.01 2.88 -17.04
N LYS A 375 -6.95 4.08 -16.43
CA LYS A 375 -7.59 5.32 -16.92
C LYS A 375 -6.61 6.48 -17.10
N GLY A 376 -5.30 6.28 -16.84
CA GLY A 376 -4.33 7.36 -16.74
C GLY A 376 -4.49 8.17 -15.44
N ALA A 377 -5.69 8.64 -15.16
CA ALA A 377 -6.03 9.32 -13.90
C ALA A 377 -7.43 8.92 -13.43
N PHE A 378 -7.66 8.95 -12.11
CA PHE A 378 -8.94 8.74 -11.46
C PHE A 378 -9.15 9.79 -10.36
N GLY A 379 -10.37 10.34 -10.31
CA GLY A 379 -10.73 11.44 -9.42
C GLY A 379 -10.30 12.81 -9.95
N VAL A 380 -11.05 13.84 -9.56
CA VAL A 380 -10.83 15.23 -9.98
C VAL A 380 -10.60 16.11 -8.77
N THR A 381 -9.55 16.91 -8.83
CA THR A 381 -9.22 17.93 -7.83
C THR A 381 -9.38 19.34 -8.40
N ASP A 382 -9.47 20.32 -7.52
CA ASP A 382 -9.55 21.73 -7.90
C ASP A 382 -8.27 22.26 -8.60
N ASP A 383 -8.29 23.52 -9.02
CA ASP A 383 -7.19 24.18 -9.73
C ASP A 383 -5.87 24.28 -8.95
N LEU A 384 -5.87 23.91 -7.69
CA LEU A 384 -4.72 23.89 -6.81
C LEU A 384 -4.39 22.49 -6.25
N ALA A 385 -5.05 21.44 -6.75
CA ALA A 385 -4.91 20.07 -6.26
C ALA A 385 -5.08 19.94 -4.73
N LYS A 386 -5.99 20.75 -4.16
CA LYS A 386 -6.21 20.87 -2.73
C LYS A 386 -7.50 20.19 -2.29
N GLU A 387 -8.58 20.45 -3.03
CA GLU A 387 -9.91 19.93 -2.72
C GLU A 387 -10.33 18.90 -3.74
N THR A 388 -10.95 17.83 -3.28
CA THR A 388 -11.54 16.82 -4.15
C THR A 388 -12.87 17.32 -4.68
N LEU A 389 -13.02 17.35 -6.00
CA LEU A 389 -14.26 17.72 -6.68
C LEU A 389 -15.09 16.49 -7.06
N GLU A 390 -14.43 15.40 -7.49
CA GLU A 390 -15.11 14.17 -7.90
C GLU A 390 -14.34 12.93 -7.43
N SER A 391 -15.08 11.88 -7.09
CA SER A 391 -14.55 10.56 -6.76
C SER A 391 -13.53 10.58 -5.62
N PRO A 392 -13.90 11.02 -4.40
CA PRO A 392 -13.02 10.94 -3.24
C PRO A 392 -12.65 9.49 -2.94
N VAL A 393 -11.39 9.24 -2.60
CA VAL A 393 -10.86 7.91 -2.26
C VAL A 393 -10.22 7.97 -0.88
N SER A 394 -10.85 7.36 0.12
CA SER A 394 -10.22 7.21 1.42
C SER A 394 -9.08 6.17 1.38
N VAL A 395 -8.17 6.20 2.36
CA VAL A 395 -7.14 5.15 2.47
C VAL A 395 -7.75 3.75 2.59
N PRO A 396 -8.83 3.52 3.36
CA PRO A 396 -9.53 2.24 3.35
C PRO A 396 -10.08 1.82 1.98
N ASP A 397 -10.58 2.74 1.15
CA ASP A 397 -11.07 2.45 -0.21
C ASP A 397 -9.92 2.06 -1.13
N PHE A 398 -8.79 2.76 -1.02
CA PHE A 398 -7.58 2.42 -1.74
C PHE A 398 -7.08 1.01 -1.36
N PHE A 399 -7.10 0.66 -0.08
CA PHE A 399 -6.77 -0.69 0.40
C PHE A 399 -7.75 -1.75 -0.10
N ALA A 400 -9.06 -1.48 -0.07
CA ALA A 400 -10.07 -2.37 -0.60
C ALA A 400 -9.85 -2.63 -2.10
N THR A 401 -9.41 -1.61 -2.84
CA THR A 401 -9.05 -1.73 -4.27
C THR A 401 -7.86 -2.66 -4.47
N ILE A 402 -6.77 -2.48 -3.71
CA ILE A 402 -5.59 -3.35 -3.79
C ILE A 402 -5.93 -4.78 -3.38
N CYS A 403 -6.65 -4.97 -2.26
CA CYS A 403 -7.11 -6.28 -1.81
C CYS A 403 -7.92 -7.00 -2.88
N SER A 404 -8.89 -6.29 -3.50
CA SER A 404 -9.71 -6.84 -4.59
C SER A 404 -8.86 -7.23 -5.78
N ALA A 405 -7.90 -6.38 -6.19
CA ALA A 405 -7.01 -6.63 -7.32
C ALA A 405 -6.19 -7.92 -7.14
N VAL A 406 -5.75 -8.21 -5.91
CA VAL A 406 -4.98 -9.44 -5.58
C VAL A 406 -5.84 -10.59 -5.07
N GLY A 407 -7.17 -10.49 -5.13
CA GLY A 407 -8.10 -11.55 -4.77
C GLY A 407 -8.20 -11.83 -3.26
N VAL A 408 -7.92 -10.83 -2.41
CA VAL A 408 -8.20 -10.85 -0.97
C VAL A 408 -9.60 -10.33 -0.71
N ASP A 409 -10.40 -11.05 0.07
CA ASP A 409 -11.72 -10.60 0.50
C ASP A 409 -11.59 -9.49 1.55
N PHE A 410 -11.64 -8.24 1.12
CA PHE A 410 -11.52 -7.06 1.96
C PHE A 410 -12.64 -6.90 2.99
N THR A 411 -13.75 -7.64 2.85
CA THR A 411 -14.88 -7.61 3.79
C THR A 411 -14.70 -8.55 4.98
N LYS A 412 -13.66 -9.40 4.94
CA LYS A 412 -13.35 -10.39 5.96
C LYS A 412 -12.83 -9.72 7.24
N ASN A 413 -13.04 -10.38 8.37
CA ASN A 413 -12.40 -10.04 9.64
C ASN A 413 -11.14 -10.89 9.86
N LEU A 414 -10.09 -10.25 10.34
CA LEU A 414 -8.97 -10.86 11.03
C LEU A 414 -9.25 -10.84 12.54
N TYR A 415 -8.43 -11.49 13.35
CA TYR A 415 -8.69 -11.59 14.78
C TYR A 415 -7.43 -11.25 15.60
N ASP A 416 -7.59 -10.30 16.54
CA ASP A 416 -6.62 -10.00 17.60
C ASP A 416 -7.09 -10.72 18.87
N GLY A 417 -6.62 -11.95 19.10
CA GLY A 417 -7.26 -12.87 20.04
C GLY A 417 -8.69 -13.17 19.60
N ASP A 418 -9.67 -12.89 20.46
CA ASP A 418 -11.10 -13.05 20.14
C ASP A 418 -11.74 -11.80 19.52
N ARG A 419 -10.98 -10.71 19.37
CA ARG A 419 -11.49 -9.44 18.85
C ARG A 419 -11.48 -9.44 17.32
N PRO A 420 -12.66 -9.34 16.66
CA PRO A 420 -12.70 -9.21 15.21
C PRO A 420 -12.22 -7.83 14.76
N VAL A 421 -11.34 -7.80 13.78
CA VAL A 421 -10.79 -6.60 13.14
C VAL A 421 -11.00 -6.73 11.63
N PRO A 422 -11.86 -5.93 11.01
CA PRO A 422 -12.05 -5.97 9.56
C PRO A 422 -10.72 -5.72 8.83
N ILE A 423 -10.50 -6.36 7.68
CA ILE A 423 -9.30 -6.16 6.85
C ILE A 423 -9.16 -4.69 6.47
N THR A 424 -10.24 -4.08 5.98
CA THR A 424 -10.28 -2.63 5.72
C THR A 424 -11.20 -1.94 6.73
N ASP A 425 -10.99 -0.64 6.97
CA ASP A 425 -11.87 0.16 7.83
C ASP A 425 -13.11 0.61 7.06
N ARG A 426 -13.96 -0.34 6.64
CA ARG A 426 -15.16 -0.13 5.82
C ARG A 426 -14.87 0.45 4.44
N GLY A 427 -13.68 0.17 3.88
CA GLY A 427 -13.31 0.63 2.56
C GLY A 427 -14.15 -0.05 1.47
N GLU A 428 -14.48 0.72 0.44
CA GLU A 428 -15.15 0.26 -0.77
C GLU A 428 -14.17 0.38 -1.95
N PRO A 429 -13.98 -0.66 -2.76
CA PRO A 429 -13.00 -0.62 -3.85
C PRO A 429 -13.44 0.30 -4.98
N ILE A 430 -12.49 0.91 -5.67
CA ILE A 430 -12.70 1.68 -6.90
C ILE A 430 -13.12 0.70 -8.00
N ARG A 431 -14.41 0.49 -8.15
CA ARG A 431 -15.00 -0.54 -9.06
C ARG A 431 -14.62 -0.30 -10.52
N ASP A 432 -14.48 0.94 -10.94
CA ASP A 432 -14.14 1.32 -12.32
C ASP A 432 -12.75 0.86 -12.76
N LEU A 433 -11.87 0.55 -11.81
CA LEU A 433 -10.53 0.02 -12.05
C LEU A 433 -10.48 -1.52 -12.05
N LEU A 434 -11.50 -2.18 -11.49
CA LEU A 434 -11.57 -3.64 -11.40
C LEU A 434 -12.25 -4.22 -12.63
N VAL A 435 -11.73 -5.36 -13.14
CA VAL A 435 -12.21 -6.02 -14.35
C VAL A 435 -12.98 -7.29 -14.01
#